data_9077e077c400847c8687740bdc84c308
#
_entry.id   9077e077c400847c8687740bdc84c308
#
_cell.length_a   1.000
_cell.length_b   1.000
_cell.length_c   1.000
_cell.angle_alpha   90.00
_cell.angle_beta   90.00
_cell.angle_gamma   90.00
#
_symmetry.space_group_name_H-M   'P 1'
#
loop_
_entity.id
_entity.type
_entity.pdbx_description
1 polymer ?
#
loop_
_entity_poly.entity_id
_entity_poly.type
_entity_poly.pdbx_seq_one_letter_code
_entity_poly.pdbx_strand_id
1 'polypeptide(L)'
;AAKTVCVVDLPTLTGPPGNPKIPRFFKELPAVTLEQLYALIGPDMKAVDAVIRDRLYSDVVLVRQVAEYIINSGGKRMRPALVLLAAGALGYQGTRHHEMAAVVEFIHTATLLHDDVVDESDLRRGRDTANAMFGNAASVLVGDFLYSRAFQMMVAVDNMRIMQVLSDATNVIAEGEVLQLMNCHDADVDEARYMQVIHYKTAKLFEAAAQLGAILGQATPEVE
;
A
#
# COMPACT_ATOMS: atom_id res chain seq x y z
N ALA A 1 -29.65 -9.76 -14.24
CA ALA A 1 -29.45 -8.63 -15.16
C ALA A 1 -27.95 -8.38 -15.21
N ALA A 2 -27.33 -8.71 -16.35
CA ALA A 2 -25.91 -8.52 -16.59
C ALA A 2 -25.57 -7.03 -16.50
N LYS A 3 -24.67 -6.66 -15.58
CA LYS A 3 -24.08 -5.32 -15.58
C LYS A 3 -23.06 -5.26 -16.70
N THR A 4 -23.34 -4.44 -17.71
CA THR A 4 -22.43 -4.15 -18.80
C THR A 4 -21.20 -3.47 -18.22
N VAL A 5 -20.06 -4.18 -18.25
CA VAL A 5 -18.74 -3.60 -17.97
C VAL A 5 -18.38 -2.79 -19.20
N CYS A 6 -18.35 -1.45 -19.09
CA CYS A 6 -17.73 -0.61 -20.11
C CYS A 6 -16.22 -0.86 -20.07
N VAL A 7 -15.73 -1.64 -21.03
CA VAL A 7 -14.30 -1.67 -21.37
C VAL A 7 -13.97 -0.33 -22.01
N VAL A 8 -13.23 0.51 -21.31
CA VAL A 8 -12.73 1.77 -21.83
C VAL A 8 -11.44 1.47 -22.56
N ASP A 9 -11.41 1.62 -23.87
CA ASP A 9 -10.18 1.65 -24.66
C ASP A 9 -9.34 2.85 -24.21
N LEU A 10 -8.27 2.58 -23.48
CA LEU A 10 -7.29 3.59 -23.07
C LEU A 10 -6.43 3.96 -24.28
N PRO A 11 -6.45 5.22 -24.75
CA PRO A 11 -5.54 5.66 -25.80
C PRO A 11 -4.10 5.63 -25.28
N THR A 12 -3.20 5.08 -26.08
CA THR A 12 -1.76 5.07 -25.83
C THR A 12 -1.24 6.48 -25.53
N LEU A 13 -0.71 6.67 -24.33
CA LEU A 13 -0.10 7.94 -23.91
C LEU A 13 1.29 8.09 -24.56
N THR A 14 1.35 8.55 -25.81
CA THR A 14 2.56 9.01 -26.46
C THR A 14 2.46 10.52 -26.67
N GLY A 15 2.98 11.28 -25.72
CA GLY A 15 3.13 12.73 -25.81
C GLY A 15 4.49 13.17 -25.28
N PRO A 16 5.08 14.29 -25.78
CA PRO A 16 6.36 14.80 -25.28
C PRO A 16 6.23 15.27 -23.83
N PRO A 17 7.35 15.35 -23.07
CA PRO A 17 7.34 15.72 -21.66
C PRO A 17 6.94 17.19 -21.47
N GLY A 18 5.70 17.38 -21.13
CA GLY A 18 5.08 18.65 -20.78
C GLY A 18 3.75 18.35 -20.14
N ASN A 19 3.56 18.88 -18.94
CA ASN A 19 2.41 18.79 -18.05
C ASN A 19 1.23 17.95 -18.60
N PRO A 20 0.97 16.73 -18.13
CA PRO A 20 0.00 15.85 -18.76
C PRO A 20 -1.37 16.52 -18.72
N LYS A 21 -1.83 17.02 -19.86
CA LYS A 21 -3.19 17.50 -20.00
C LYS A 21 -4.11 16.32 -19.74
N ILE A 22 -4.85 16.36 -18.63
CA ILE A 22 -5.88 15.37 -18.30
C ILE A 22 -6.74 15.20 -19.57
N PRO A 23 -6.83 13.99 -20.14
CA PRO A 23 -7.63 13.75 -21.33
C PRO A 23 -9.06 14.29 -21.15
N ARG A 24 -9.65 14.86 -22.16
CA ARG A 24 -11.01 15.45 -22.12
C ARG A 24 -12.05 14.49 -21.52
N PHE A 25 -11.87 13.21 -21.73
CA PHE A 25 -12.70 12.14 -21.21
C PHE A 25 -12.86 12.20 -19.67
N PHE A 26 -11.79 12.53 -18.93
CA PHE A 26 -11.87 12.66 -17.47
C PHE A 26 -12.54 13.94 -16.97
N LYS A 27 -12.78 14.92 -17.88
CA LYS A 27 -13.48 16.17 -17.52
C LYS A 27 -15.00 16.01 -17.48
N GLU A 28 -15.53 14.96 -18.09
CA GLU A 28 -16.97 14.71 -18.20
C GLU A 28 -17.48 13.70 -17.16
N LEU A 29 -16.59 13.02 -16.44
CA LEU A 29 -17.00 12.16 -15.36
C LEU A 29 -17.43 13.00 -14.13
N PRO A 30 -18.56 12.68 -13.51
CA PRO A 30 -18.95 13.33 -12.25
C PRO A 30 -17.85 13.14 -11.22
N ALA A 31 -17.51 14.23 -10.51
CA ALA A 31 -16.53 14.16 -9.43
C ALA A 31 -17.02 13.17 -8.36
N VAL A 32 -16.32 12.03 -8.24
CA VAL A 32 -16.60 11.03 -7.21
C VAL A 32 -15.87 11.45 -5.94
N THR A 33 -16.57 11.55 -4.83
CA THR A 33 -15.96 11.88 -3.54
C THR A 33 -15.30 10.65 -2.92
N LEU A 34 -14.30 10.87 -2.04
CA LEU A 34 -13.70 9.78 -1.27
C LEU A 34 -14.74 9.02 -0.45
N GLU A 35 -15.74 9.71 0.08
CA GLU A 35 -16.86 9.11 0.82
C GLU A 35 -17.64 8.10 -0.03
N GLN A 36 -17.93 8.46 -1.28
CA GLN A 36 -18.61 7.57 -2.22
C GLN A 36 -17.76 6.34 -2.57
N LEU A 37 -16.44 6.53 -2.75
CA LEU A 37 -15.52 5.42 -2.98
C LEU A 37 -15.46 4.47 -1.78
N TYR A 38 -15.32 5.00 -0.56
CA TYR A 38 -15.31 4.17 0.65
C TYR A 38 -16.67 3.50 0.92
N ALA A 39 -17.78 4.11 0.52
CA ALA A 39 -19.08 3.47 0.62
C ALA A 39 -19.21 2.22 -0.26
N LEU A 40 -18.57 2.22 -1.44
CA LEU A 40 -18.57 1.06 -2.34
C LEU A 40 -17.84 -0.15 -1.75
N ILE A 41 -16.74 0.07 -1.04
CA ILE A 41 -15.87 -0.99 -0.49
C ILE A 41 -16.04 -1.19 1.01
N GLY A 42 -17.06 -0.58 1.62
CA GLY A 42 -17.28 -0.62 3.07
C GLY A 42 -17.37 -2.04 3.67
N PRO A 43 -18.11 -2.98 3.07
CA PRO A 43 -18.13 -4.38 3.51
C PRO A 43 -16.75 -5.04 3.38
N ASP A 44 -16.05 -4.82 2.29
CA ASP A 44 -14.72 -5.40 2.02
C ASP A 44 -13.66 -4.83 2.98
N MET A 45 -13.72 -3.53 3.29
CA MET A 45 -12.84 -2.92 4.30
C MET A 45 -13.01 -3.54 5.68
N LYS A 46 -14.25 -3.88 6.08
CA LYS A 46 -14.50 -4.62 7.32
C LYS A 46 -13.90 -6.03 7.29
N ALA A 47 -13.97 -6.70 6.14
CA ALA A 47 -13.34 -8.00 5.95
C ALA A 47 -11.80 -7.89 6.03
N VAL A 48 -11.20 -6.85 5.44
CA VAL A 48 -9.76 -6.55 5.57
C VAL A 48 -9.37 -6.34 7.03
N ASP A 49 -10.14 -5.56 7.79
CA ASP A 49 -9.87 -5.34 9.21
C ASP A 49 -9.96 -6.65 10.03
N ALA A 50 -10.87 -7.55 9.66
CA ALA A 50 -10.93 -8.87 10.29
C ALA A 50 -9.70 -9.72 9.97
N VAL A 51 -9.26 -9.74 8.70
CA VAL A 51 -8.02 -10.43 8.27
C VAL A 51 -6.81 -9.85 9.02
N ILE A 52 -6.68 -8.52 9.08
CA ILE A 52 -5.58 -7.87 9.80
C ILE A 52 -5.53 -8.34 11.25
N ARG A 53 -6.65 -8.31 11.97
CA ARG A 53 -6.71 -8.73 13.39
C ARG A 53 -6.37 -10.21 13.58
N ASP A 54 -6.87 -11.07 12.72
CA ASP A 54 -6.56 -12.51 12.74
C ASP A 54 -5.06 -12.75 12.53
N ARG A 55 -4.48 -12.11 11.52
CA ARG A 55 -3.07 -12.27 11.14
C ARG A 55 -2.08 -11.59 12.08
N LEU A 56 -2.51 -10.64 12.91
CA LEU A 56 -1.69 -10.03 13.96
C LEU A 56 -1.47 -10.94 15.17
N TYR A 57 -2.22 -12.03 15.30
CA TYR A 57 -2.08 -12.91 16.45
C TYR A 57 -0.66 -13.49 16.54
N SER A 58 -0.12 -13.44 17.77
CA SER A 58 1.16 -14.02 18.16
C SER A 58 1.11 -14.42 19.63
N ASP A 59 1.78 -15.50 20.01
CA ASP A 59 1.92 -15.90 21.42
C ASP A 59 2.84 -14.94 22.18
N VAL A 60 3.67 -14.16 21.47
CA VAL A 60 4.55 -13.16 22.05
C VAL A 60 3.76 -11.89 22.35
N VAL A 61 3.57 -11.61 23.65
CA VAL A 61 2.72 -10.50 24.14
C VAL A 61 3.15 -9.15 23.58
N LEU A 62 4.46 -8.85 23.58
CA LEU A 62 4.99 -7.58 23.08
C LEU A 62 4.69 -7.35 21.59
N VAL A 63 4.75 -8.42 20.78
CA VAL A 63 4.39 -8.34 19.36
C VAL A 63 2.94 -7.88 19.19
N ARG A 64 2.00 -8.50 19.94
CA ARG A 64 0.59 -8.08 19.88
C ARG A 64 0.40 -6.63 20.30
N GLN A 65 1.00 -6.23 21.43
CA GLN A 65 0.84 -4.87 21.95
C GLN A 65 1.32 -3.81 21.00
N VAL A 66 2.51 -3.95 20.43
CA VAL A 66 3.06 -2.97 19.48
C VAL A 66 2.30 -2.99 18.15
N ALA A 67 1.99 -4.17 17.62
CA ALA A 67 1.24 -4.31 16.36
C ALA A 67 -0.19 -3.73 16.47
N GLU A 68 -0.89 -4.00 17.56
CA GLU A 68 -2.21 -3.42 17.85
C GLU A 68 -2.12 -1.89 18.01
N TYR A 69 -1.09 -1.41 18.71
CA TYR A 69 -0.87 0.02 18.89
C TYR A 69 -0.78 0.75 17.56
N ILE A 70 0.12 0.30 16.67
CA ILE A 70 0.34 0.96 15.38
C ILE A 70 -0.85 0.81 14.43
N ILE A 71 -1.47 -0.36 14.34
CA ILE A 71 -2.64 -0.61 13.50
C ILE A 71 -3.83 0.27 13.93
N ASN A 72 -4.02 0.45 15.23
CA ASN A 72 -5.10 1.27 15.80
C ASN A 72 -4.76 2.78 15.83
N SER A 73 -3.55 3.18 15.44
CA SER A 73 -3.16 4.60 15.35
C SER A 73 -3.90 5.39 14.26
N GLY A 74 -4.79 4.72 13.55
CA GLY A 74 -5.61 5.29 12.50
C GLY A 74 -4.87 5.41 11.16
N GLY A 75 -5.58 5.92 10.19
CA GLY A 75 -5.08 6.09 8.83
C GLY A 75 -6.22 6.06 7.83
N LYS A 76 -5.96 6.62 6.64
CA LYS A 76 -6.97 6.66 5.56
C LYS A 76 -7.17 5.30 4.87
N ARG A 77 -6.32 4.29 5.17
CA ARG A 77 -6.38 2.96 4.54
C ARG A 77 -6.44 3.02 3.00
N MET A 78 -5.72 3.97 2.40
CA MET A 78 -5.80 4.20 0.95
C MET A 78 -5.21 3.06 0.12
N ARG A 79 -4.13 2.43 0.60
CA ARG A 79 -3.50 1.31 -0.11
C ARG A 79 -4.40 0.06 -0.12
N PRO A 80 -4.96 -0.40 1.01
CA PRO A 80 -6.01 -1.41 1.01
C PRO A 80 -7.17 -1.07 0.09
N ALA A 81 -7.67 0.18 0.13
CA ALA A 81 -8.76 0.63 -0.71
C ALA A 81 -8.46 0.50 -2.21
N LEU A 82 -7.23 0.79 -2.64
CA LEU A 82 -6.83 0.62 -4.04
C LEU A 82 -6.87 -0.85 -4.50
N VAL A 83 -6.41 -1.79 -3.67
CA VAL A 83 -6.52 -3.23 -4.00
C VAL A 83 -7.98 -3.61 -4.22
N LEU A 84 -8.86 -3.18 -3.31
CA LEU A 84 -10.29 -3.51 -3.36
C LEU A 84 -10.99 -2.87 -4.56
N LEU A 85 -10.71 -1.59 -4.81
CA LEU A 85 -11.31 -0.85 -5.93
C LEU A 85 -10.84 -1.40 -7.28
N ALA A 86 -9.53 -1.68 -7.44
CA ALA A 86 -9.00 -2.27 -8.66
C ALA A 86 -9.56 -3.66 -8.94
N ALA A 87 -9.61 -4.53 -7.92
CA ALA A 87 -10.22 -5.85 -8.04
C ALA A 87 -11.71 -5.76 -8.40
N GLY A 88 -12.45 -4.86 -7.74
CA GLY A 88 -13.88 -4.64 -8.00
C GLY A 88 -14.14 -4.08 -9.39
N ALA A 89 -13.30 -3.15 -9.89
CA ALA A 89 -13.42 -2.58 -11.23
C ALA A 89 -13.28 -3.65 -12.33
N LEU A 90 -12.48 -4.69 -12.08
CA LEU A 90 -12.26 -5.82 -12.97
C LEU A 90 -13.19 -7.00 -12.69
N GLY A 91 -14.20 -6.81 -11.85
CA GLY A 91 -15.25 -7.80 -11.60
C GLY A 91 -14.82 -9.02 -10.78
N TYR A 92 -13.75 -8.91 -9.99
CA TYR A 92 -13.30 -9.99 -9.12
C TYR A 92 -14.37 -10.38 -8.10
N GLN A 93 -14.66 -11.67 -7.94
CA GLN A 93 -15.72 -12.21 -7.07
C GLN A 93 -15.19 -13.07 -5.92
N GLY A 94 -13.88 -13.23 -5.79
CA GLY A 94 -13.26 -14.01 -4.71
C GLY A 94 -13.05 -13.22 -3.43
N THR A 95 -12.30 -13.78 -2.49
CA THR A 95 -11.96 -13.15 -1.19
C THR A 95 -10.47 -12.84 -1.04
N ARG A 96 -9.62 -13.26 -1.97
CA ARG A 96 -8.15 -13.05 -1.89
C ARG A 96 -7.74 -11.59 -1.91
N HIS A 97 -8.59 -10.69 -2.44
CA HIS A 97 -8.35 -9.24 -2.40
C HIS A 97 -8.34 -8.68 -0.97
N HIS A 98 -9.07 -9.28 -0.03
CA HIS A 98 -8.99 -8.92 1.38
C HIS A 98 -7.61 -9.27 1.98
N GLU A 99 -7.11 -10.47 1.66
CA GLU A 99 -5.76 -10.90 2.07
C GLU A 99 -4.68 -9.97 1.49
N MET A 100 -4.77 -9.64 0.20
CA MET A 100 -3.79 -8.76 -0.45
C MET A 100 -3.86 -7.33 0.06
N ALA A 101 -5.04 -6.82 0.33
CA ALA A 101 -5.23 -5.52 0.98
C ALA A 101 -4.58 -5.48 2.37
N ALA A 102 -4.72 -6.56 3.16
CA ALA A 102 -4.07 -6.69 4.46
C ALA A 102 -2.53 -6.81 4.33
N VAL A 103 -2.02 -7.56 3.33
CA VAL A 103 -0.58 -7.66 3.05
C VAL A 103 0.03 -6.28 2.78
N VAL A 104 -0.58 -5.50 1.90
CA VAL A 104 -0.11 -4.15 1.57
C VAL A 104 -0.11 -3.24 2.81
N GLU A 105 -1.11 -3.37 3.68
CA GLU A 105 -1.16 -2.61 4.92
C GLU A 105 -0.10 -3.07 5.93
N PHE A 106 0.22 -4.37 6.00
CA PHE A 106 1.30 -4.88 6.85
C PHE A 106 2.67 -4.39 6.38
N ILE A 107 2.95 -4.44 5.08
CA ILE A 107 4.19 -3.90 4.50
C ILE A 107 4.28 -2.40 4.84
N HIS A 108 3.22 -1.63 4.59
CA HIS A 108 3.21 -0.21 4.93
C HIS A 108 3.42 0.05 6.42
N THR A 109 2.78 -0.73 7.30
CA THR A 109 2.91 -0.55 8.74
C THR A 109 4.31 -0.93 9.23
N ALA A 110 4.92 -1.96 8.66
CA ALA A 110 6.30 -2.32 8.95
C ALA A 110 7.27 -1.19 8.58
N THR A 111 7.11 -0.59 7.38
CA THR A 111 7.94 0.57 7.01
C THR A 111 7.75 1.74 7.96
N LEU A 112 6.52 2.02 8.42
CA LEU A 112 6.29 3.08 9.40
C LEU A 112 7.01 2.85 10.74
N LEU A 113 7.05 1.59 11.22
CA LEU A 113 7.75 1.23 12.46
C LEU A 113 9.26 1.39 12.34
N HIS A 114 9.83 1.10 11.15
CA HIS A 114 11.24 1.30 10.88
C HIS A 114 11.58 2.77 10.67
N ASP A 115 10.78 3.49 9.88
CA ASP A 115 10.95 4.91 9.59
C ASP A 115 10.97 5.75 10.86
N ASP A 116 10.04 5.51 11.80
CA ASP A 116 9.97 6.28 13.04
C ASP A 116 11.27 6.14 13.87
N VAL A 117 11.96 5.00 13.78
CA VAL A 117 13.25 4.79 14.42
C VAL A 117 14.38 5.49 13.66
N VAL A 118 14.41 5.37 12.33
CA VAL A 118 15.44 5.99 11.48
C VAL A 118 15.36 7.51 11.50
N ASP A 119 14.13 8.04 11.49
CA ASP A 119 13.86 9.48 11.51
C ASP A 119 13.89 10.08 12.94
N GLU A 120 14.18 9.25 13.97
CA GLU A 120 14.13 9.64 15.40
C GLU A 120 12.83 10.37 15.77
N SER A 121 11.71 9.91 15.21
CA SER A 121 10.41 10.56 15.39
C SER A 121 9.77 10.19 16.73
N ASP A 122 9.32 11.19 17.48
CA ASP A 122 8.57 11.01 18.73
C ASP A 122 7.06 10.97 18.52
N LEU A 123 6.56 11.61 17.45
CA LEU A 123 5.14 11.78 17.21
C LEU A 123 4.73 11.36 15.78
N ARG A 124 3.62 10.63 15.68
CA ARG A 124 2.96 10.27 14.44
C ARG A 124 1.45 10.52 14.53
N ARG A 125 0.92 11.39 13.67
CA ARG A 125 -0.53 11.76 13.65
C ARG A 125 -1.02 12.30 15.00
N GLY A 126 -0.17 13.02 15.73
CA GLY A 126 -0.49 13.60 17.04
C GLY A 126 -0.49 12.59 18.20
N ARG A 127 0.05 11.38 18.01
CA ARG A 127 0.25 10.36 19.03
C ARG A 127 1.72 10.01 19.12
N ASP A 128 2.16 9.51 20.24
CA ASP A 128 3.51 9.00 20.39
C ASP A 128 3.77 7.90 19.37
N THR A 129 5.00 7.80 18.88
CA THR A 129 5.41 6.72 17.98
C THR A 129 5.59 5.40 18.77
N ALA A 130 5.64 4.27 18.05
CA ALA A 130 5.86 2.99 18.70
C ALA A 130 7.24 2.92 19.36
N ASN A 131 8.27 3.50 18.76
CA ASN A 131 9.61 3.57 19.34
C ASN A 131 9.65 4.45 20.61
N ALA A 132 8.91 5.56 20.65
CA ALA A 132 8.79 6.38 21.85
C ALA A 132 8.09 5.62 23.01
N MET A 133 7.07 4.81 22.69
CA MET A 133 6.29 4.06 23.69
C MET A 133 6.94 2.76 24.13
N PHE A 134 7.57 2.01 23.23
CA PHE A 134 8.06 0.64 23.48
C PHE A 134 9.56 0.49 23.27
N GLY A 135 10.24 1.54 22.83
CA GLY A 135 11.66 1.56 22.52
C GLY A 135 11.98 1.11 21.08
N ASN A 136 13.13 1.56 20.56
CA ASN A 136 13.58 1.31 19.20
C ASN A 136 13.66 -0.18 18.86
N ALA A 137 14.22 -1.00 19.74
CA ALA A 137 14.35 -2.44 19.51
C ALA A 137 13.00 -3.12 19.30
N ALA A 138 11.98 -2.78 20.09
CA ALA A 138 10.64 -3.33 19.96
C ALA A 138 10.00 -2.88 18.64
N SER A 139 10.15 -1.61 18.26
CA SER A 139 9.62 -1.08 17.00
C SER A 139 10.21 -1.82 15.80
N VAL A 140 11.54 -1.95 15.74
CA VAL A 140 12.23 -2.64 14.63
C VAL A 140 11.81 -4.11 14.55
N LEU A 141 11.88 -4.86 15.67
CA LEU A 141 11.58 -6.30 15.67
C LEU A 141 10.11 -6.60 15.36
N VAL A 142 9.18 -5.73 15.76
CA VAL A 142 7.76 -5.89 15.39
C VAL A 142 7.53 -5.48 13.93
N GLY A 143 8.25 -4.50 13.41
CA GLY A 143 8.30 -4.21 11.97
C GLY A 143 8.72 -5.45 11.16
N ASP A 144 9.80 -6.13 11.56
CA ASP A 144 10.27 -7.38 10.95
C ASP A 144 9.20 -8.50 11.05
N PHE A 145 8.51 -8.61 12.19
CA PHE A 145 7.41 -9.54 12.33
C PHE A 145 6.27 -9.28 11.33
N LEU A 146 5.83 -8.03 11.20
CA LEU A 146 4.77 -7.67 10.24
C LEU A 146 5.18 -7.93 8.81
N TYR A 147 6.42 -7.62 8.48
CA TYR A 147 7.00 -7.89 7.16
C TYR A 147 7.04 -9.39 6.87
N SER A 148 7.55 -10.18 7.80
CA SER A 148 7.59 -11.65 7.70
C SER A 148 6.17 -12.24 7.59
N ARG A 149 5.20 -11.72 8.34
CA ARG A 149 3.80 -12.14 8.27
C ARG A 149 3.19 -11.82 6.91
N ALA A 150 3.50 -10.66 6.32
CA ALA A 150 3.09 -10.31 4.97
C ALA A 150 3.60 -11.35 3.95
N PHE A 151 4.87 -11.77 4.05
CA PHE A 151 5.42 -12.83 3.18
C PHE A 151 4.69 -14.17 3.35
N GLN A 152 4.39 -14.59 4.58
CA GLN A 152 3.60 -15.80 4.82
C GLN A 152 2.23 -15.74 4.15
N MET A 153 1.57 -14.58 4.23
CA MET A 153 0.26 -14.37 3.59
C MET A 153 0.36 -14.39 2.05
N MET A 154 1.40 -13.78 1.48
CA MET A 154 1.66 -13.82 0.03
C MET A 154 1.85 -15.25 -0.47
N VAL A 155 2.64 -16.05 0.23
CA VAL A 155 2.85 -17.49 -0.10
C VAL A 155 1.53 -18.25 -0.08
N ALA A 156 0.67 -18.00 0.91
CA ALA A 156 -0.62 -18.68 1.05
C ALA A 156 -1.61 -18.39 -0.10
N VAL A 157 -1.45 -17.27 -0.82
CA VAL A 157 -2.25 -16.95 -2.00
C VAL A 157 -1.91 -17.81 -3.20
N ASP A 158 -0.70 -18.39 -3.22
CA ASP A 158 -0.20 -19.29 -4.28
C ASP A 158 -0.30 -18.68 -5.69
N ASN A 159 0.21 -17.44 -5.83
CA ASN A 159 0.27 -16.73 -7.10
C ASN A 159 1.64 -16.09 -7.26
N MET A 160 2.47 -16.65 -8.13
CA MET A 160 3.84 -16.19 -8.35
C MET A 160 3.92 -14.76 -8.92
N ARG A 161 2.92 -14.32 -9.69
CA ARG A 161 2.90 -12.96 -10.21
C ARG A 161 2.69 -11.94 -9.07
N ILE A 162 1.80 -12.23 -8.12
CA ILE A 162 1.62 -11.45 -6.89
C ILE A 162 2.92 -11.40 -6.09
N MET A 163 3.58 -12.56 -5.90
CA MET A 163 4.86 -12.62 -5.19
C MET A 163 5.91 -11.73 -5.87
N GLN A 164 6.03 -11.78 -7.19
CA GLN A 164 6.98 -10.97 -7.95
C GLN A 164 6.71 -9.48 -7.76
N VAL A 165 5.46 -9.03 -7.97
CA VAL A 165 5.09 -7.61 -7.82
C VAL A 165 5.42 -7.08 -6.43
N LEU A 166 5.10 -7.84 -5.39
CA LEU A 166 5.33 -7.40 -4.02
C LEU A 166 6.82 -7.47 -3.62
N SER A 167 7.56 -8.50 -4.07
CA SER A 167 9.00 -8.57 -3.82
C SER A 167 9.75 -7.43 -4.50
N ASP A 168 9.41 -7.12 -5.75
CA ASP A 168 10.00 -6.00 -6.48
C ASP A 168 9.64 -4.66 -5.82
N ALA A 169 8.36 -4.49 -5.41
CA ALA A 169 7.93 -3.29 -4.72
C ALA A 169 8.65 -3.07 -3.40
N THR A 170 8.79 -4.13 -2.59
CA THR A 170 9.46 -4.05 -1.29
C THR A 170 10.95 -3.76 -1.43
N ASN A 171 11.61 -4.32 -2.45
CA ASN A 171 13.01 -3.99 -2.74
C ASN A 171 13.17 -2.51 -3.12
N VAL A 172 12.32 -2.01 -4.03
CA VAL A 172 12.36 -0.59 -4.45
C VAL A 172 12.09 0.35 -3.28
N ILE A 173 11.15 0.00 -2.38
CA ILE A 173 10.88 0.79 -1.17
C ILE A 173 12.12 0.85 -0.28
N ALA A 174 12.78 -0.27 -0.03
CA ALA A 174 14.00 -0.31 0.77
C ALA A 174 15.13 0.55 0.15
N GLU A 175 15.30 0.49 -1.18
CA GLU A 175 16.21 1.38 -1.89
C GLU A 175 15.83 2.86 -1.73
N GLY A 176 14.54 3.17 -1.74
CA GLY A 176 14.01 4.52 -1.53
C GLY A 176 14.34 5.10 -0.16
N GLU A 177 14.28 4.26 0.89
CA GLU A 177 14.68 4.65 2.25
C GLU A 177 16.19 4.98 2.31
N VAL A 178 17.02 4.15 1.70
CA VAL A 178 18.46 4.40 1.64
C VAL A 178 18.78 5.67 0.81
N LEU A 179 18.06 5.88 -0.31
CA LEU A 179 18.23 7.10 -1.11
C LEU A 179 17.83 8.35 -0.31
N GLN A 180 16.75 8.29 0.47
CA GLN A 180 16.36 9.39 1.35
C GLN A 180 17.47 9.68 2.38
N LEU A 181 17.99 8.64 3.02
CA LEU A 181 19.08 8.79 4.01
C LEU A 181 20.32 9.44 3.40
N MET A 182 20.70 9.04 2.17
CA MET A 182 21.82 9.62 1.45
C MET A 182 21.60 11.08 1.06
N ASN A 183 20.34 11.50 0.88
CA ASN A 183 19.98 12.88 0.54
C ASN A 183 19.80 13.77 1.79
N CYS A 184 19.84 13.22 2.99
CA CYS A 184 19.77 14.00 4.22
C CYS A 184 20.94 14.96 4.32
N HIS A 185 20.66 16.24 4.62
CA HIS A 185 21.65 17.32 4.74
C HIS A 185 22.40 17.67 3.44
N ASP A 186 22.00 17.15 2.28
CA ASP A 186 22.52 17.53 0.99
C ASP A 186 21.71 18.72 0.42
N ALA A 187 22.30 19.91 0.42
CA ALA A 187 21.63 21.12 -0.10
C ALA A 187 21.54 21.14 -1.65
N ASP A 188 22.26 20.25 -2.33
CA ASP A 188 22.32 20.17 -3.79
C ASP A 188 21.35 19.12 -4.38
N VAL A 189 20.42 18.59 -3.56
CA VAL A 189 19.37 17.68 -4.05
C VAL A 189 18.47 18.42 -5.03
N ASP A 190 18.49 17.97 -6.29
CA ASP A 190 17.63 18.49 -7.34
C ASP A 190 16.21 17.86 -7.30
N GLU A 191 15.29 18.43 -8.10
CA GLU A 191 13.92 17.95 -8.21
C GLU A 191 13.84 16.49 -8.67
N ALA A 192 14.72 16.06 -9.58
CA ALA A 192 14.70 14.70 -10.11
C ALA A 192 15.04 13.67 -9.02
N ARG A 193 16.08 13.93 -8.22
CA ARG A 193 16.46 13.09 -7.07
C ARG A 193 15.37 13.08 -6.00
N TYR A 194 14.74 14.21 -5.72
CA TYR A 194 13.62 14.31 -4.79
C TYR A 194 12.41 13.49 -5.29
N MET A 195 12.03 13.61 -6.55
CA MET A 195 10.94 12.84 -7.15
C MET A 195 11.23 11.35 -7.20
N GLN A 196 12.49 10.95 -7.37
CA GLN A 196 12.90 9.55 -7.31
C GLN A 196 12.63 8.95 -5.91
N VAL A 197 12.98 9.66 -4.85
CA VAL A 197 12.69 9.22 -3.47
C VAL A 197 11.19 9.07 -3.26
N ILE A 198 10.37 10.04 -3.70
CA ILE A 198 8.91 9.95 -3.60
C ILE A 198 8.38 8.73 -4.35
N HIS A 199 8.88 8.49 -5.55
CA HIS A 199 8.46 7.35 -6.35
C HIS A 199 8.79 6.03 -5.65
N TYR A 200 10.02 5.86 -5.18
CA TYR A 200 10.49 4.64 -4.56
C TYR A 200 9.85 4.40 -3.19
N LYS A 201 9.95 5.37 -2.29
CA LYS A 201 9.47 5.26 -0.92
C LYS A 201 7.94 5.22 -0.82
N THR A 202 7.24 5.98 -1.64
CA THR A 202 5.80 6.23 -1.47
C THR A 202 4.95 5.68 -2.60
N ALA A 203 5.23 6.03 -3.87
CA ALA A 203 4.35 5.71 -4.98
C ALA A 203 4.38 4.22 -5.32
N LYS A 204 5.52 3.54 -5.16
CA LYS A 204 5.69 2.14 -5.53
C LYS A 204 4.71 1.18 -4.86
N LEU A 205 4.40 1.39 -3.58
CA LEU A 205 3.42 0.54 -2.90
C LEU A 205 1.96 0.85 -3.32
N PHE A 206 1.67 2.07 -3.77
CA PHE A 206 0.37 2.39 -4.37
C PHE A 206 0.21 1.72 -5.75
N GLU A 207 1.24 1.78 -6.57
CA GLU A 207 1.32 1.07 -7.85
C GLU A 207 1.08 -0.44 -7.64
N ALA A 208 1.86 -1.06 -6.76
CA ALA A 208 1.71 -2.48 -6.44
C ALA A 208 0.28 -2.80 -5.94
N ALA A 209 -0.30 -1.97 -5.08
CA ALA A 209 -1.65 -2.19 -4.57
C ALA A 209 -2.70 -2.22 -5.70
N ALA A 210 -2.63 -1.31 -6.66
CA ALA A 210 -3.53 -1.32 -7.83
C ALA A 210 -3.30 -2.55 -8.70
N GLN A 211 -2.03 -2.88 -8.96
CA GLN A 211 -1.62 -4.04 -9.76
C GLN A 211 -2.09 -5.37 -9.16
N LEU A 212 -2.04 -5.54 -7.83
CA LEU A 212 -2.57 -6.72 -7.17
C LEU A 212 -4.07 -6.92 -7.44
N GLY A 213 -4.84 -5.84 -7.40
CA GLY A 213 -6.26 -5.88 -7.75
C GLY A 213 -6.48 -6.30 -9.20
N ALA A 214 -5.64 -5.80 -10.13
CA ALA A 214 -5.67 -6.14 -11.54
C ALA A 214 -5.34 -7.63 -11.78
N ILE A 215 -4.29 -8.14 -11.15
CA ILE A 215 -3.90 -9.56 -11.25
C ILE A 215 -5.01 -10.48 -10.74
N LEU A 216 -5.63 -10.15 -9.60
CA LEU A 216 -6.75 -10.92 -9.05
C LEU A 216 -7.96 -10.89 -9.99
N GLY A 217 -8.22 -9.77 -10.65
CA GLY A 217 -9.26 -9.61 -11.66
C GLY A 217 -8.92 -10.26 -13.01
N GLN A 218 -7.75 -10.93 -13.12
CA GLN A 218 -7.27 -11.55 -14.37
C GLN A 218 -7.15 -10.56 -15.54
N ALA A 219 -6.68 -9.36 -15.25
CA ALA A 219 -6.39 -8.35 -16.25
C ALA A 219 -5.37 -8.85 -17.28
N THR A 220 -5.42 -8.27 -18.48
CA THR A 220 -4.34 -8.49 -19.46
C THR A 220 -3.08 -7.69 -19.02
N PRO A 221 -1.88 -8.06 -19.51
CA PRO A 221 -0.66 -7.33 -19.18
C PRO A 221 -0.71 -5.83 -19.50
N GLU A 222 -1.51 -5.41 -20.47
CA GLU A 222 -1.67 -4.00 -20.85
C GLU A 222 -2.55 -3.23 -19.84
N VAL A 223 -3.40 -3.92 -19.09
CA VAL A 223 -4.29 -3.34 -18.08
C VAL A 223 -3.70 -3.45 -16.68
N GLU A 224 -2.83 -4.43 -16.48
CA GLU A 224 -2.08 -4.62 -15.23
C GLU A 224 -1.07 -3.47 -15.01
#